data_9bd3d0adf70fec062109a1227ecdc725
#
_entry.id   9bd3d0adf70fec062109a1227ecdc725
#
_cell.length_a   1.000
_cell.length_b   1.000
_cell.length_c   1.000
_cell.angle_alpha   90.00
_cell.angle_beta   90.00
_cell.angle_gamma   90.00
#
_symmetry.space_group_name_H-M   'P 1'
#
loop_
_entity.id
_entity.type
_entity.pdbx_description
1 polymer ?
#
loop_
_entity_poly.entity_id
_entity_poly.type
_entity_poly.pdbx_seq_one_letter_code
_entity_poly.pdbx_strand_id
1 'polypeptide(L)'
;MTDESGAASQIPLSYTPEPAEAALIAALDSAEPRAASSVAAEDFAGAMAALASLRAPIDAFFDNVTVNDPDPARRTARLALLERVRAAVHNVADFSKVEG
;
A
#
# COMPACT_ATOMS: atom_id res chain seq x y z
N MET A 1 18.01 -5.65 -16.87
CA MET A 1 17.66 -5.62 -16.50
C MET A 1 16.67 -5.73 -16.24
N THR A 2 16.39 -5.92 -16.28
CA THR A 2 15.55 -5.94 -16.17
C THR A 2 14.76 -5.80 -15.37
N ASP A 3 14.77 -5.99 -14.72
CA ASP A 3 14.14 -5.80 -13.77
C ASP A 3 13.66 -4.54 -13.68
N GLU A 4 14.05 -3.75 -14.29
CA GLU A 4 13.63 -2.54 -14.17
C GLU A 4 12.25 -2.37 -14.42
N SER A 5 11.61 -3.12 -15.18
CA SER A 5 10.22 -2.95 -15.43
C SER A 5 9.42 -3.17 -14.18
N GLY A 6 9.74 -4.15 -13.41
CA GLY A 6 9.04 -4.39 -12.18
C GLY A 6 9.39 -3.36 -11.17
N ALA A 7 10.60 -2.91 -11.23
CA ALA A 7 11.07 -1.98 -10.24
C ALA A 7 10.51 -0.59 -10.42
N ALA A 8 9.97 -0.30 -11.56
CA ALA A 8 9.48 1.04 -11.82
C ALA A 8 8.41 1.48 -10.83
N SER A 9 7.62 0.55 -10.35
CA SER A 9 6.54 0.89 -9.43
C SER A 9 6.93 0.66 -7.99
N GLN A 10 8.17 0.33 -7.71
CA GLN A 10 8.60 -0.04 -6.37
C GLN A 10 9.73 0.82 -5.89
N ILE A 11 9.74 1.07 -4.60
CA ILE A 11 10.84 1.77 -3.97
C ILE A 11 11.95 0.76 -3.72
N PRO A 12 13.16 1.00 -4.25
CA PRO A 12 14.25 0.07 -3.99
C PRO A 12 14.55 -0.01 -2.51
N LEU A 13 14.66 -1.20 -1.98
CA LEU A 13 15.01 -1.39 -0.58
C LEU A 13 16.46 -1.78 -0.46
N SER A 14 17.13 -1.24 0.54
CA SER A 14 18.51 -1.55 0.79
C SER A 14 18.65 -2.82 1.64
N TYR A 15 17.56 -3.48 1.94
CA TYR A 15 17.55 -4.67 2.76
C TYR A 15 16.47 -5.60 2.25
N THR A 16 16.51 -6.86 2.71
CA THR A 16 15.48 -7.83 2.37
C THR A 16 14.25 -7.58 3.25
N PRO A 17 13.09 -7.29 2.67
CA PRO A 17 11.92 -7.01 3.50
C PRO A 17 11.44 -8.26 4.23
N GLU A 18 10.84 -8.04 5.40
CA GLU A 18 10.17 -9.11 6.12
C GLU A 18 9.02 -9.64 5.27
N PRO A 19 8.62 -10.91 5.47
CA PRO A 19 7.51 -11.45 4.69
C PRO A 19 6.24 -10.61 4.76
N ALA A 20 5.90 -10.09 5.94
CA ALA A 20 4.71 -9.26 6.09
C ALA A 20 4.88 -7.93 5.37
N GLU A 21 6.09 -7.41 5.35
CA GLU A 21 6.41 -6.18 4.64
C GLU A 21 6.25 -6.38 3.13
N ALA A 22 6.82 -7.47 2.62
CA ALA A 22 6.70 -7.80 1.20
C ALA A 22 5.25 -8.04 0.80
N ALA A 23 4.48 -8.69 1.66
CA ALA A 23 3.07 -8.94 1.40
C ALA A 23 2.28 -7.64 1.32
N LEU A 24 2.59 -6.68 2.18
CA LEU A 24 1.93 -5.39 2.15
C LEU A 24 2.27 -4.62 0.88
N ILE A 25 3.53 -4.67 0.47
CA ILE A 25 3.95 -4.02 -0.78
C ILE A 25 3.17 -4.60 -1.96
N ALA A 26 3.10 -5.92 -2.04
CA ALA A 26 2.38 -6.58 -3.13
C ALA A 26 0.90 -6.24 -3.10
N ALA A 27 0.32 -6.19 -1.90
CA ALA A 27 -1.10 -5.85 -1.76
C ALA A 27 -1.37 -4.43 -2.22
N LEU A 28 -0.50 -3.49 -1.88
CA LEU A 28 -0.65 -2.11 -2.31
C LEU A 28 -0.49 -1.98 -3.82
N ASP A 29 0.49 -2.69 -4.39
CA ASP A 29 0.71 -2.66 -5.83
C ASP A 29 -0.52 -3.15 -6.58
N SER A 30 -1.27 -4.06 -6.00
CA SER A 30 -2.51 -4.56 -6.61
C SER A 30 -3.69 -3.64 -6.32
N ALA A 31 -3.81 -3.17 -5.09
CA ALA A 31 -5.00 -2.43 -4.66
C ALA A 31 -5.03 -1.01 -5.20
N GLU A 32 -3.89 -0.35 -5.29
CA GLU A 32 -3.86 1.05 -5.73
C GLU A 32 -4.48 1.26 -7.10
N PRO A 33 -4.08 0.50 -8.13
CA PRO A 33 -4.71 0.69 -9.44
C PRO A 33 -6.18 0.27 -9.45
N ARG A 34 -6.55 -0.73 -8.66
CA ARG A 34 -7.95 -1.15 -8.58
C ARG A 34 -8.80 -0.06 -7.97
N ALA A 35 -8.32 0.54 -6.89
CA ALA A 35 -9.05 1.63 -6.25
C ALA A 35 -9.15 2.84 -7.19
N ALA A 36 -8.06 3.18 -7.87
CA ALA A 36 -8.07 4.31 -8.79
C ALA A 36 -9.04 4.08 -9.94
N SER A 37 -9.06 2.87 -10.48
CA SER A 37 -9.96 2.52 -11.57
C SER A 37 -11.41 2.59 -11.11
N SER A 38 -11.69 2.12 -9.90
CA SER A 38 -13.05 2.15 -9.35
C SER A 38 -13.52 3.58 -9.12
N VAL A 39 -12.64 4.43 -8.61
CA VAL A 39 -12.97 5.84 -8.40
C VAL A 39 -13.27 6.50 -9.73
N ALA A 40 -12.45 6.23 -10.75
CA ALA A 40 -12.65 6.80 -12.07
C ALA A 40 -13.98 6.35 -12.68
N ALA A 41 -14.42 5.14 -12.37
CA ALA A 41 -15.69 4.60 -12.86
C ALA A 41 -16.84 4.95 -11.93
N GLU A 42 -16.59 5.68 -10.86
CA GLU A 42 -17.60 6.00 -9.84
C GLU A 42 -18.20 4.74 -9.21
N ASP A 43 -17.35 3.75 -9.05
CA ASP A 43 -17.75 2.48 -8.44
C ASP A 43 -17.27 2.46 -6.99
N PHE A 44 -18.08 3.01 -6.11
CA PHE A 44 -17.72 3.13 -4.71
C PHE A 44 -17.50 1.74 -4.07
N ALA A 45 -18.37 0.79 -4.39
CA ALA A 45 -18.25 -0.56 -3.84
C ALA A 45 -16.93 -1.21 -4.25
N GLY A 46 -16.53 -1.03 -5.52
CA GLY A 46 -15.25 -1.55 -5.99
C GLY A 46 -14.07 -0.90 -5.28
N ALA A 47 -14.15 0.40 -5.05
CA ALA A 47 -13.08 1.11 -4.36
C ALA A 47 -12.97 0.60 -2.92
N MET A 48 -14.09 0.42 -2.25
CA MET A 48 -14.07 -0.09 -0.88
C MET A 48 -13.56 -1.53 -0.83
N ALA A 49 -13.90 -2.34 -1.82
CA ALA A 49 -13.39 -3.71 -1.88
C ALA A 49 -11.86 -3.72 -2.04
N ALA A 50 -11.34 -2.81 -2.85
CA ALA A 50 -9.89 -2.71 -3.02
C ALA A 50 -9.22 -2.35 -1.69
N LEU A 51 -9.78 -1.42 -0.94
CA LEU A 51 -9.25 -1.08 0.37
C LEU A 51 -9.37 -2.24 1.35
N ALA A 52 -10.49 -2.95 1.31
CA ALA A 52 -10.70 -4.07 2.21
C ALA A 52 -9.65 -5.15 2.03
N SER A 53 -9.16 -5.30 0.80
CA SER A 53 -8.13 -6.30 0.52
C SER A 53 -6.80 -5.98 1.19
N LEU A 54 -6.63 -4.75 1.69
CA LEU A 54 -5.41 -4.35 2.37
C LEU A 54 -5.44 -4.68 3.86
N ARG A 55 -6.59 -4.98 4.40
CA ARG A 55 -6.74 -5.13 5.84
C ARG A 55 -5.86 -6.22 6.42
N ALA A 56 -5.92 -7.41 5.84
CA ALA A 56 -5.14 -8.53 6.36
C ALA A 56 -3.64 -8.29 6.25
N PRO A 57 -3.11 -7.82 5.09
CA PRO A 57 -1.69 -7.53 5.02
C PRO A 57 -1.26 -6.38 5.95
N ILE A 58 -2.13 -5.40 6.19
CA ILE A 58 -1.82 -4.32 7.12
C ILE A 58 -1.71 -4.88 8.54
N ASP A 59 -2.67 -5.70 8.95
CA ASP A 59 -2.65 -6.30 10.28
C ASP A 59 -1.41 -7.15 10.47
N ALA A 60 -1.05 -7.95 9.47
CA ALA A 60 0.15 -8.77 9.55
C ALA A 60 1.40 -7.92 9.64
N PHE A 61 1.42 -6.80 8.92
CA PHE A 61 2.55 -5.89 8.96
C PHE A 61 2.75 -5.34 10.37
N PHE A 62 1.68 -4.88 11.01
CA PHE A 62 1.79 -4.33 12.36
C PHE A 62 2.13 -5.40 13.40
N ASP A 63 1.67 -6.64 13.18
CA ASP A 63 1.96 -7.73 14.11
C ASP A 63 3.40 -8.21 14.03
N ASN A 64 4.00 -8.15 12.86
CA ASN A 64 5.28 -8.82 12.61
C ASN A 64 6.43 -7.89 12.28
N VAL A 65 6.17 -6.62 12.02
CA VAL A 65 7.20 -5.69 11.57
C VAL A 65 7.27 -4.51 12.52
N THR A 66 8.49 -4.18 12.95
CA THR A 66 8.71 -3.02 13.80
C THR A 66 8.92 -1.80 12.91
N VAL A 67 7.98 -0.86 12.94
CA VAL A 67 8.08 0.34 12.12
C VAL A 67 9.20 1.23 12.63
N ASN A 68 9.29 1.39 13.94
CA ASN A 68 10.31 2.23 14.54
C ASN A 68 11.60 1.44 14.75
N ASP A 69 12.14 0.93 13.68
CA ASP A 69 13.37 0.15 13.69
C ASP A 69 14.57 1.06 13.88
N PRO A 70 15.58 0.66 14.64
CA PRO A 70 16.79 1.48 14.79
C PRO A 70 17.54 1.73 13.50
N ASP A 71 17.39 0.82 12.52
CA ASP A 71 18.02 1.02 11.22
C ASP A 71 17.26 2.09 10.44
N PRO A 72 17.89 3.24 10.13
CA PRO A 72 17.20 4.32 9.45
C PRO A 72 16.62 3.92 8.11
N ALA A 73 17.29 3.02 7.36
CA ALA A 73 16.79 2.60 6.06
C ALA A 73 15.49 1.84 6.21
N ARG A 74 15.41 0.94 7.20
CA ARG A 74 14.19 0.18 7.44
C ARG A 74 13.07 1.08 7.93
N ARG A 75 13.38 1.97 8.85
CA ARG A 75 12.38 2.89 9.39
C ARG A 75 11.79 3.75 8.28
N THR A 76 12.63 4.32 7.43
CA THR A 76 12.17 5.17 6.35
C THR A 76 11.30 4.39 5.37
N ALA A 77 11.72 3.19 4.99
CA ALA A 77 10.96 2.38 4.04
C ALA A 77 9.61 1.98 4.63
N ARG A 78 9.58 1.64 5.91
CA ARG A 78 8.34 1.21 6.55
C ARG A 78 7.37 2.38 6.73
N LEU A 79 7.89 3.56 7.03
CA LEU A 79 7.05 4.75 7.09
C LEU A 79 6.48 5.09 5.73
N ALA A 80 7.27 4.90 4.67
CA ALA A 80 6.79 5.14 3.31
C ALA A 80 5.64 4.19 2.96
N LEU A 81 5.70 2.94 3.40
CA LEU A 81 4.60 2.01 3.19
C LEU A 81 3.33 2.48 3.88
N LEU A 82 3.45 2.95 5.10
CA LEU A 82 2.28 3.47 5.81
C LEU A 82 1.70 4.69 5.13
N GLU A 83 2.55 5.53 4.54
CA GLU A 83 2.07 6.67 3.78
C GLU A 83 1.30 6.24 2.55
N ARG A 84 1.74 5.17 1.89
CA ARG A 84 1.01 4.64 0.75
C ARG A 84 -0.38 4.16 1.16
N VAL A 85 -0.46 3.47 2.31
CA VAL A 85 -1.75 3.01 2.83
C VAL A 85 -2.65 4.19 3.11
N ARG A 86 -2.11 5.19 3.79
CA ARG A 86 -2.86 6.37 4.16
C ARG A 86 -3.37 7.10 2.93
N ALA A 87 -2.52 7.25 1.91
CA ALA A 87 -2.92 7.92 0.68
C ALA A 87 -4.03 7.16 -0.04
N ALA A 88 -3.96 5.84 -0.07
CA ALA A 88 -4.99 5.05 -0.72
C ALA A 88 -6.34 5.20 -0.01
N VAL A 89 -6.31 5.16 1.32
CA VAL A 89 -7.54 5.33 2.10
C VAL A 89 -8.10 6.74 1.91
N HIS A 90 -7.22 7.73 1.93
CA HIS A 90 -7.63 9.11 1.78
C HIS A 90 -8.30 9.37 0.42
N ASN A 91 -7.76 8.80 -0.63
CA ASN A 91 -8.31 8.99 -1.96
C ASN A 91 -9.74 8.45 -2.05
N VAL A 92 -10.00 7.30 -1.45
CA VAL A 92 -11.33 6.73 -1.47
C VAL A 92 -12.26 7.51 -0.54
N ALA A 93 -11.76 7.95 0.59
CA ALA A 93 -12.57 8.76 1.51
C ALA A 93 -12.99 10.07 0.88
N ASP A 94 -12.08 10.71 0.13
CA ASP A 94 -12.40 11.92 -0.59
C ASP A 94 -13.46 11.68 -1.64
N PHE A 95 -13.34 10.57 -2.37
CA PHE A 95 -14.34 10.18 -3.35
C PHE A 95 -15.70 9.99 -2.69
N SER A 96 -15.71 9.36 -1.53
CA SER A 96 -16.95 9.16 -0.77
C SER A 96 -17.58 10.48 -0.35
N LYS A 97 -16.77 11.45 0.02
CA LYS A 97 -17.29 12.76 0.38
C LYS A 97 -17.92 13.47 -0.78
N VAL A 98 -17.28 13.40 -1.93
CA VAL A 98 -17.82 14.01 -3.12
C VAL A 98 -19.15 13.37 -3.47
N GLU A 99 -19.23 12.06 -3.29
CA GLU A 99 -20.41 11.33 -3.58
C GLU A 99 -21.55 11.75 -2.68
N GLY A 100 -21.25 11.95 -1.45
CA GLY A 100 -22.24 12.32 -0.48
C GLY A 100 -22.60 13.76 -0.55
#